data_6dd00059f66abfefffd4b5ec99bc1470
#
_entry.id   6dd00059f66abfefffd4b5ec99bc1470
#
_cell.length_a   1.000
_cell.length_b   1.000
_cell.length_c   1.000
_cell.angle_alpha   90.00
_cell.angle_beta   90.00
_cell.angle_gamma   90.00
#
_symmetry.space_group_name_H-M   'P 1'
#
loop_
_entity.id
_entity.type
_entity.pdbx_description
1 polymer ?
#
loop_
_entity_poly.entity_id
_entity_poly.type
_entity_poly.pdbx_seq_one_letter_code
_entity_poly.pdbx_strand_id
1 'polypeptide(L)'
;MPRTPKNKIPVPSPAQALRLKDPHLERERRKYEHPLPSREFILQVMADDGSPLPPERLMGMLGIEEDEADHFARRLQAMARAGQILVNRRGALCIAEKLELVPGMVQGHPEGYGFFIPDAGDGDMFLSHAEMSKTMHGDRVMARRTGVDRRGRLEGEIVEVLEHRTERVVGRLVVEHGVTMVVPADRRLAHDILIPAGEAAKAQAGQIVTVRIVQHPAKFSPPIGQIVEVLGDATDPGMEIEIAVRKHQVPHEFPADAEAQAAKVPQKVLKKD
;
A
#
# COMPACT_ATOMS: atom_id res chain seq x y z
N MET A 1 -3.16 -68.44 -4.28
CA MET A 1 -2.66 -67.23 -4.92
C MET A 1 -3.49 -66.05 -4.41
N PRO A 2 -2.95 -65.09 -3.69
CA PRO A 2 -3.68 -63.92 -3.20
C PRO A 2 -3.86 -62.93 -4.33
N ARG A 3 -5.10 -62.46 -4.51
CA ARG A 3 -5.48 -61.42 -5.48
C ARG A 3 -4.92 -60.05 -5.01
N THR A 4 -4.07 -59.45 -5.81
CA THR A 4 -3.60 -58.09 -5.68
C THR A 4 -4.78 -57.08 -5.65
N PRO A 5 -4.88 -56.14 -4.70
CA PRO A 5 -5.91 -55.14 -4.73
C PRO A 5 -5.68 -54.19 -5.91
N LYS A 6 -6.71 -54.05 -6.78
CA LYS A 6 -6.73 -53.05 -7.84
C LYS A 6 -6.71 -51.68 -7.17
N ASN A 7 -5.59 -50.97 -7.32
CA ASN A 7 -5.43 -49.57 -6.92
C ASN A 7 -6.42 -48.74 -7.73
N LYS A 8 -7.58 -48.39 -7.13
CA LYS A 8 -8.54 -47.46 -7.72
C LYS A 8 -7.89 -46.06 -7.66
N ILE A 9 -7.49 -45.55 -8.82
CA ILE A 9 -7.12 -44.13 -8.96
C ILE A 9 -8.31 -43.32 -8.44
N PRO A 10 -8.14 -42.46 -7.41
CA PRO A 10 -9.23 -41.69 -6.88
C PRO A 10 -9.78 -40.75 -7.98
N VAL A 11 -11.07 -40.80 -8.22
CA VAL A 11 -11.73 -39.89 -9.15
C VAL A 11 -11.65 -38.50 -8.53
N PRO A 12 -11.07 -37.51 -9.21
CA PRO A 12 -10.96 -36.15 -8.67
C PRO A 12 -12.35 -35.58 -8.34
N SER A 13 -12.48 -34.86 -7.24
CA SER A 13 -13.72 -34.15 -6.91
C SER A 13 -14.05 -33.13 -8.02
N PRO A 14 -15.32 -32.70 -8.16
CA PRO A 14 -15.70 -31.70 -9.16
C PRO A 14 -14.85 -30.43 -9.07
N ALA A 15 -14.48 -29.99 -7.86
CA ALA A 15 -13.63 -28.83 -7.61
C ALA A 15 -12.17 -29.10 -8.05
N GLN A 16 -11.61 -30.26 -7.76
CA GLN A 16 -10.29 -30.67 -8.26
C GLN A 16 -10.29 -30.79 -9.79
N ALA A 17 -11.37 -31.29 -10.37
CA ALA A 17 -11.54 -31.35 -11.83
C ALA A 17 -11.61 -29.96 -12.47
N LEU A 18 -12.21 -28.98 -11.77
CA LEU A 18 -12.23 -27.58 -12.21
C LEU A 18 -10.82 -26.97 -12.17
N ARG A 19 -10.06 -27.19 -11.09
CA ARG A 19 -8.68 -26.71 -10.93
C ARG A 19 -7.74 -27.21 -12.05
N LEU A 20 -7.96 -28.43 -12.54
CA LEU A 20 -7.19 -28.98 -13.67
C LEU A 20 -7.46 -28.27 -15.00
N LYS A 21 -8.51 -27.46 -15.09
CA LYS A 21 -8.83 -26.63 -16.27
C LYS A 21 -8.08 -25.29 -16.30
N ASP A 22 -7.28 -24.96 -15.27
CA ASP A 22 -6.49 -23.73 -15.25
C ASP A 22 -5.49 -23.72 -16.42
N PRO A 23 -5.60 -22.82 -17.41
CA PRO A 23 -4.70 -22.76 -18.56
C PRO A 23 -3.24 -22.47 -18.16
N HIS A 24 -3.03 -21.93 -16.98
CA HIS A 24 -1.72 -21.55 -16.48
C HIS A 24 -1.16 -22.49 -15.40
N LEU A 25 -1.81 -23.64 -15.19
CA LEU A 25 -1.43 -24.61 -14.17
C LEU A 25 0.04 -25.06 -14.29
N GLU A 26 0.53 -25.29 -15.50
CA GLU A 26 1.91 -25.68 -15.74
C GLU A 26 2.91 -24.55 -15.38
N ARG A 27 2.54 -23.29 -15.58
CA ARG A 27 3.33 -22.14 -15.14
C ARG A 27 3.44 -22.08 -13.61
N GLU A 28 2.33 -22.31 -12.91
CA GLU A 28 2.28 -22.33 -11.45
C GLU A 28 3.09 -23.51 -10.88
N ARG A 29 2.98 -24.70 -11.48
CA ARG A 29 3.76 -25.90 -11.10
C ARG A 29 5.27 -25.71 -11.20
N ARG A 30 5.74 -24.92 -12.16
CA ARG A 30 7.18 -24.62 -12.31
C ARG A 30 7.69 -23.64 -11.26
N LYS A 31 6.80 -22.81 -10.69
CA LYS A 31 7.17 -21.76 -9.74
C LYS A 31 7.03 -22.17 -8.28
N TYR A 32 6.10 -23.07 -7.98
CA TYR A 32 5.71 -23.41 -6.61
C TYR A 32 5.60 -24.91 -6.42
N GLU A 33 6.07 -25.38 -5.29
CA GLU A 33 5.98 -26.79 -4.88
C GLU A 33 4.52 -27.23 -4.70
N HIS A 34 3.68 -26.33 -4.15
CA HIS A 34 2.24 -26.48 -4.02
C HIS A 34 1.53 -25.45 -4.90
N PRO A 35 1.23 -25.79 -6.17
CA PRO A 35 0.66 -24.85 -7.12
C PRO A 35 -0.81 -24.55 -6.79
N LEU A 36 -1.10 -23.28 -6.49
CA LEU A 36 -2.45 -22.77 -6.37
C LEU A 36 -3.01 -22.39 -7.75
N PRO A 37 -4.35 -22.27 -7.91
CA PRO A 37 -4.94 -21.72 -9.12
C PRO A 37 -4.35 -20.37 -9.49
N SER A 38 -4.08 -20.16 -10.79
CA SER A 38 -3.50 -18.92 -11.28
C SER A 38 -4.43 -17.72 -11.01
N ARG A 39 -3.89 -16.51 -10.96
CA ARG A 39 -4.68 -15.30 -10.76
C ARG A 39 -5.71 -15.11 -11.87
N GLU A 40 -5.33 -15.39 -13.09
CA GLU A 40 -6.15 -15.32 -14.28
C GLU A 40 -7.33 -16.30 -14.18
N PHE A 41 -7.07 -17.52 -13.72
CA PHE A 41 -8.12 -18.53 -13.56
C PHE A 41 -9.07 -18.19 -12.40
N ILE A 42 -8.55 -17.65 -11.29
CA ILE A 42 -9.37 -17.15 -10.18
C ILE A 42 -10.35 -16.08 -10.69
N LEU A 43 -9.86 -15.10 -11.47
CA LEU A 43 -10.70 -14.04 -12.06
C LEU A 43 -11.74 -14.60 -13.03
N GLN A 44 -11.36 -15.59 -13.83
CA GLN A 44 -12.28 -16.27 -14.73
C GLN A 44 -13.42 -16.97 -13.96
N VAL A 45 -13.11 -17.75 -12.93
CA VAL A 45 -14.11 -18.44 -12.10
C VAL A 45 -15.05 -17.44 -11.42
N MET A 46 -14.52 -16.35 -10.90
CA MET A 46 -15.32 -15.24 -10.34
C MET A 46 -16.19 -14.56 -11.41
N ALA A 47 -15.69 -14.44 -12.64
CA ALA A 47 -16.43 -13.85 -13.76
C ALA A 47 -17.61 -14.74 -14.20
N ASP A 48 -17.39 -16.04 -14.22
CA ASP A 48 -18.38 -17.04 -14.62
C ASP A 48 -19.53 -17.18 -13.61
N ASP A 49 -19.25 -17.01 -12.30
CA ASP A 49 -20.30 -16.98 -11.26
C ASP A 49 -21.18 -15.72 -11.32
N GLY A 50 -20.66 -14.62 -11.88
CA GLY A 50 -21.42 -13.42 -12.23
C GLY A 50 -21.79 -12.48 -11.08
N SER A 51 -21.43 -12.77 -9.84
CA SER A 51 -21.75 -11.99 -8.63
C SER A 51 -20.56 -11.87 -7.68
N PRO A 52 -20.58 -10.93 -6.71
CA PRO A 52 -19.58 -10.93 -5.66
C PRO A 52 -19.56 -12.26 -4.91
N LEU A 53 -18.36 -12.86 -4.76
CA LEU A 53 -18.18 -14.17 -4.15
C LEU A 53 -17.57 -14.07 -2.76
N PRO A 54 -18.14 -14.70 -1.71
CA PRO A 54 -17.44 -14.90 -0.45
C PRO A 54 -16.17 -15.74 -0.67
N PRO A 55 -15.05 -15.42 0.04
CA PRO A 55 -13.79 -16.16 -0.07
C PRO A 55 -13.97 -17.68 0.15
N GLU A 56 -14.79 -18.08 1.11
CA GLU A 56 -15.04 -19.48 1.45
C GLU A 56 -15.73 -20.23 0.28
N ARG A 57 -16.67 -19.55 -0.38
CA ARG A 57 -17.34 -20.12 -1.57
C ARG A 57 -16.35 -20.28 -2.72
N LEU A 58 -15.50 -19.30 -2.95
CA LEU A 58 -14.45 -19.36 -3.97
C LEU A 58 -13.47 -20.50 -3.70
N MET A 59 -13.04 -20.66 -2.42
CA MET A 59 -12.19 -21.78 -1.99
C MET A 59 -12.85 -23.14 -2.29
N GLY A 60 -14.11 -23.28 -1.94
CA GLY A 60 -14.87 -24.50 -2.23
C GLY A 60 -14.98 -24.80 -3.73
N MET A 61 -15.23 -23.79 -4.56
CA MET A 61 -15.30 -23.94 -6.02
C MET A 61 -13.96 -24.37 -6.63
N LEU A 62 -12.87 -23.83 -6.12
CA LEU A 62 -11.51 -24.10 -6.60
C LEU A 62 -10.87 -25.33 -5.94
N GLY A 63 -11.55 -26.00 -5.01
CA GLY A 63 -11.03 -27.15 -4.29
C GLY A 63 -9.76 -26.85 -3.49
N ILE A 64 -9.74 -25.69 -2.84
CA ILE A 64 -8.65 -25.30 -1.94
C ILE A 64 -8.80 -26.11 -0.65
N GLU A 65 -7.78 -26.86 -0.31
CA GLU A 65 -7.73 -27.67 0.91
C GLU A 65 -7.30 -26.85 2.12
N GLU A 66 -7.49 -27.36 3.33
CA GLU A 66 -7.27 -26.60 4.57
C GLU A 66 -5.80 -26.17 4.74
N ASP A 67 -4.87 -27.00 4.33
CA ASP A 67 -3.43 -26.73 4.31
C ASP A 67 -3.01 -25.67 3.26
N GLU A 68 -3.81 -25.48 2.22
CA GLU A 68 -3.60 -24.46 1.18
C GLU A 68 -4.26 -23.10 1.53
N ALA A 69 -5.17 -23.06 2.52
CA ALA A 69 -6.02 -21.89 2.80
C ALA A 69 -5.21 -20.62 3.08
N ASP A 70 -4.15 -20.71 3.88
CA ASP A 70 -3.29 -19.55 4.20
C ASP A 70 -2.54 -19.02 2.97
N HIS A 71 -2.07 -19.92 2.11
CA HIS A 71 -1.39 -19.55 0.87
C HIS A 71 -2.35 -18.92 -0.13
N PHE A 72 -3.60 -19.43 -0.19
CA PHE A 72 -4.65 -18.87 -1.02
C PHE A 72 -5.08 -17.48 -0.52
N ALA A 73 -5.25 -17.31 0.79
CA ALA A 73 -5.55 -16.00 1.38
C ALA A 73 -4.48 -14.95 1.04
N ARG A 74 -3.19 -15.29 1.12
CA ARG A 74 -2.09 -14.42 0.69
C ARG A 74 -2.15 -14.11 -0.81
N ARG A 75 -2.55 -15.06 -1.66
CA ARG A 75 -2.76 -14.83 -3.09
C ARG A 75 -3.89 -13.83 -3.34
N LEU A 76 -5.02 -13.97 -2.66
CA LEU A 76 -6.13 -13.02 -2.75
C LEU A 76 -5.73 -11.62 -2.27
N GLN A 77 -4.97 -11.52 -1.16
CA GLN A 77 -4.43 -10.24 -0.71
C GLN A 77 -3.49 -9.60 -1.74
N ALA A 78 -2.63 -10.41 -2.38
CA ALA A 78 -1.76 -9.91 -3.44
C ALA A 78 -2.55 -9.46 -4.68
N MET A 79 -3.66 -10.13 -5.02
CA MET A 79 -4.56 -9.70 -6.09
C MET A 79 -5.30 -8.40 -5.73
N ALA A 80 -5.70 -8.24 -4.47
CA ALA A 80 -6.30 -7.00 -3.98
C ALA A 80 -5.31 -5.83 -4.05
N ARG A 81 -4.07 -6.00 -3.55
CA ARG A 81 -3.01 -4.98 -3.67
C ARG A 81 -2.68 -4.63 -5.12
N ALA A 82 -2.77 -5.61 -6.03
CA ALA A 82 -2.60 -5.38 -7.46
C ALA A 82 -3.83 -4.72 -8.12
N GLY A 83 -4.92 -4.50 -7.37
CA GLY A 83 -6.14 -3.88 -7.89
C GLY A 83 -6.95 -4.77 -8.86
N GLN A 84 -6.74 -6.08 -8.81
CA GLN A 84 -7.50 -7.03 -9.64
C GLN A 84 -8.86 -7.37 -9.03
N ILE A 85 -8.93 -7.42 -7.70
CA ILE A 85 -10.15 -7.67 -6.92
C ILE A 85 -10.28 -6.65 -5.79
N LEU A 86 -11.52 -6.49 -5.33
CA LEU A 86 -11.87 -5.70 -4.15
C LEU A 86 -12.71 -6.54 -3.19
N VAL A 87 -12.64 -6.20 -1.91
CA VAL A 87 -13.50 -6.79 -0.87
C VAL A 87 -14.61 -5.79 -0.53
N ASN A 88 -15.86 -6.15 -0.76
CA ASN A 88 -16.98 -5.27 -0.44
C ASN A 88 -17.25 -5.24 1.08
N ARG A 89 -18.16 -4.36 1.52
CA ARG A 89 -18.53 -4.21 2.95
C ARG A 89 -19.06 -5.49 3.63
N ARG A 90 -19.45 -6.50 2.84
CA ARG A 90 -19.92 -7.80 3.33
C ARG A 90 -18.83 -8.87 3.31
N GLY A 91 -17.58 -8.50 3.00
CA GLY A 91 -16.45 -9.42 2.89
C GLY A 91 -16.40 -10.21 1.59
N ALA A 92 -17.29 -9.96 0.62
CA ALA A 92 -17.28 -10.67 -0.65
C ALA A 92 -16.33 -10.03 -1.66
N LEU A 93 -15.70 -10.88 -2.47
CA LEU A 93 -14.74 -10.51 -3.52
C LEU A 93 -15.48 -10.03 -4.77
N CYS A 94 -15.04 -8.92 -5.33
CA CYS A 94 -15.55 -8.33 -6.57
C CYS A 94 -14.38 -8.17 -7.56
N ILE A 95 -14.64 -8.40 -8.85
CA ILE A 95 -13.66 -8.12 -9.91
C ILE A 95 -13.66 -6.61 -10.15
N ALA A 96 -12.47 -5.99 -10.02
CA ALA A 96 -12.33 -4.54 -10.13
C ALA A 96 -12.68 -4.02 -11.53
N GLU A 97 -12.27 -4.71 -12.57
CA GLU A 97 -12.57 -4.35 -13.97
C GLU A 97 -14.08 -4.25 -14.26
N LYS A 98 -14.89 -5.15 -13.68
CA LYS A 98 -16.35 -5.09 -13.83
C LYS A 98 -17.00 -3.87 -13.16
N LEU A 99 -16.25 -3.18 -12.29
CA LEU A 99 -16.69 -1.96 -11.60
C LEU A 99 -16.12 -0.68 -12.25
N GLU A 100 -15.48 -0.82 -13.41
CA GLU A 100 -14.76 0.28 -14.09
C GLU A 100 -13.71 0.96 -13.19
N LEU A 101 -13.11 0.19 -12.29
CA LEU A 101 -12.09 0.66 -11.36
C LEU A 101 -10.70 0.41 -11.90
N VAL A 102 -9.86 1.43 -11.80
CA VAL A 102 -8.48 1.42 -12.30
C VAL A 102 -7.52 1.60 -11.13
N PRO A 103 -6.49 0.74 -10.98
CA PRO A 103 -5.42 0.96 -10.02
C PRO A 103 -4.43 2.00 -10.53
N GLY A 104 -3.85 2.77 -9.61
CA GLY A 104 -2.86 3.77 -9.95
C GLY A 104 -2.32 4.50 -8.73
N MET A 105 -1.51 5.53 -8.98
CA MET A 105 -0.85 6.33 -7.95
C MET A 105 -1.46 7.73 -7.83
N VAL A 106 -1.47 8.26 -6.61
CA VAL A 106 -1.88 9.62 -6.31
C VAL A 106 -0.67 10.55 -6.34
N GLN A 107 -0.74 11.59 -7.16
CA GLN A 107 0.21 12.69 -7.17
C GLN A 107 -0.45 13.95 -6.60
N GLY A 108 -0.10 14.32 -5.37
CA GLY A 108 -0.57 15.55 -4.73
C GLY A 108 0.06 16.79 -5.34
N HIS A 109 -0.69 17.89 -5.32
CA HIS A 109 -0.24 19.22 -5.72
C HIS A 109 -0.16 20.16 -4.50
N PRO A 110 0.78 21.12 -4.46
CA PRO A 110 0.91 22.07 -3.34
C PRO A 110 -0.32 22.90 -3.03
N GLU A 111 -1.24 23.05 -3.97
CA GLU A 111 -2.52 23.74 -3.80
C GLU A 111 -3.63 22.83 -3.23
N GLY A 112 -3.30 21.59 -2.80
CA GLY A 112 -4.22 20.70 -2.11
C GLY A 112 -5.12 19.83 -3.00
N TYR A 113 -5.12 20.02 -4.31
CA TYR A 113 -5.68 19.07 -5.28
C TYR A 113 -4.61 18.04 -5.69
N GLY A 114 -4.97 17.08 -6.53
CA GLY A 114 -4.02 16.10 -7.03
C GLY A 114 -4.41 15.52 -8.38
N PHE A 115 -3.61 14.54 -8.79
CA PHE A 115 -3.85 13.76 -9.99
C PHE A 115 -3.76 12.28 -9.65
N PHE A 116 -4.63 11.50 -10.22
CA PHE A 116 -4.51 10.05 -10.24
C PHE A 116 -3.83 9.64 -11.53
N ILE A 117 -2.74 8.91 -11.41
CA ILE A 117 -1.94 8.39 -12.52
C ILE A 117 -2.23 6.89 -12.61
N PRO A 118 -3.00 6.42 -13.60
CA PRO A 118 -3.30 5.02 -13.75
C PRO A 118 -2.06 4.19 -14.08
N ASP A 119 -2.01 2.94 -13.62
CA ASP A 119 -0.91 2.01 -13.95
C ASP A 119 -0.89 1.63 -15.43
N ALA A 120 -2.06 1.62 -16.06
CA ALA A 120 -2.25 1.39 -17.48
C ALA A 120 -3.43 2.20 -17.98
N GLY A 121 -3.32 2.82 -19.15
CA GLY A 121 -4.45 3.47 -19.83
C GLY A 121 -4.29 4.97 -20.07
N ASP A 122 -5.40 5.63 -20.27
CA ASP A 122 -5.60 6.80 -21.10
C ASP A 122 -5.67 8.12 -20.30
N GLY A 123 -4.56 8.50 -19.72
CA GLY A 123 -4.40 9.83 -19.18
C GLY A 123 -4.76 9.98 -17.71
N ASP A 124 -4.20 11.01 -17.11
CA ASP A 124 -4.35 11.30 -15.68
C ASP A 124 -5.75 11.83 -15.38
N MET A 125 -6.27 11.49 -14.20
CA MET A 125 -7.53 12.04 -13.71
C MET A 125 -7.28 13.08 -12.63
N PHE A 126 -7.99 14.20 -12.71
CA PHE A 126 -7.97 15.23 -11.68
C PHE A 126 -8.65 14.76 -10.41
N LEU A 127 -8.00 14.96 -9.27
CA LEU A 127 -8.52 14.69 -7.94
C LEU A 127 -8.78 16.01 -7.22
N SER A 128 -10.02 16.25 -6.85
CA SER A 128 -10.40 17.43 -6.07
C SER A 128 -9.82 17.39 -4.65
N HIS A 129 -9.86 18.51 -3.93
CA HIS A 129 -9.48 18.57 -2.51
C HIS A 129 -10.23 17.53 -1.66
N ALA A 130 -11.51 17.28 -1.98
CA ALA A 130 -12.33 16.29 -1.29
C ALA A 130 -11.82 14.85 -1.53
N GLU A 131 -11.30 14.58 -2.72
CA GLU A 131 -10.69 13.28 -3.01
C GLU A 131 -9.31 13.16 -2.34
N MET A 132 -8.51 14.23 -2.39
CA MET A 132 -7.21 14.28 -1.72
C MET A 132 -7.33 14.17 -0.19
N SER A 133 -8.47 14.53 0.40
CA SER A 133 -8.70 14.34 1.85
C SER A 133 -8.73 12.87 2.29
N LYS A 134 -8.87 11.93 1.38
CA LYS A 134 -8.95 10.48 1.65
C LYS A 134 -7.60 9.78 1.60
N THR A 135 -6.55 10.43 1.10
CA THR A 135 -5.29 9.80 0.71
C THR A 135 -4.11 10.76 0.87
N MET A 136 -2.90 10.27 0.68
CA MET A 136 -1.68 11.06 0.68
C MET A 136 -0.96 10.98 -0.67
N HIS A 137 -0.07 11.93 -0.92
CA HIS A 137 0.82 11.87 -2.09
C HIS A 137 1.62 10.56 -2.08
N GLY A 138 1.64 9.87 -3.21
CA GLY A 138 2.35 8.60 -3.40
C GLY A 138 1.52 7.35 -3.06
N ASP A 139 0.34 7.48 -2.44
CA ASP A 139 -0.51 6.34 -2.13
C ASP A 139 -0.97 5.64 -3.42
N ARG A 140 -1.08 4.32 -3.33
CA ARG A 140 -1.66 3.49 -4.39
C ARG A 140 -3.14 3.30 -4.11
N VAL A 141 -3.98 3.63 -5.07
CA VAL A 141 -5.44 3.65 -4.91
C VAL A 141 -6.16 2.98 -6.08
N MET A 142 -7.42 2.60 -5.83
CA MET A 142 -8.40 2.31 -6.87
C MET A 142 -9.23 3.56 -7.09
N ALA A 143 -9.30 4.01 -8.33
CA ALA A 143 -10.13 5.14 -8.73
C ALA A 143 -11.04 4.77 -9.91
N ARG A 144 -12.13 5.50 -10.03
CA ARG A 144 -13.01 5.46 -11.20
C ARG A 144 -13.16 6.84 -11.80
N ARG A 145 -13.41 6.86 -13.09
CA ARG A 145 -13.74 8.08 -13.81
C ARG A 145 -15.18 8.50 -13.47
N THR A 146 -15.36 9.76 -13.07
CA THR A 146 -16.69 10.31 -12.73
C THR A 146 -17.22 11.24 -13.80
N GLY A 147 -16.34 11.83 -14.60
CA GLY A 147 -16.75 12.75 -15.66
C GLY A 147 -15.61 13.57 -16.22
N VAL A 148 -15.96 14.76 -16.66
CA VAL A 148 -15.02 15.75 -17.18
C VAL A 148 -15.37 17.09 -16.52
N ASP A 149 -14.39 17.78 -15.99
CA ASP A 149 -14.60 19.08 -15.37
C ASP A 149 -14.89 20.19 -16.42
N ARG A 150 -15.20 21.40 -15.92
CA ARG A 150 -15.48 22.56 -16.80
C ARG A 150 -14.31 22.98 -17.69
N ARG A 151 -13.11 22.50 -17.41
CA ARG A 151 -11.87 22.76 -18.15
C ARG A 151 -11.51 21.62 -19.11
N GLY A 152 -12.35 20.59 -19.22
CA GLY A 152 -12.12 19.43 -20.08
C GLY A 152 -11.19 18.37 -19.49
N ARG A 153 -10.85 18.44 -18.19
CA ARG A 153 -10.00 17.44 -17.52
C ARG A 153 -10.85 16.28 -17.03
N LEU A 154 -10.35 15.06 -17.19
CA LEU A 154 -10.98 13.87 -16.59
C LEU A 154 -11.00 13.99 -15.08
N GLU A 155 -12.16 13.79 -14.47
CA GLU A 155 -12.31 13.75 -13.01
C GLU A 155 -12.33 12.31 -12.51
N GLY A 156 -11.59 12.06 -11.42
CA GLY A 156 -11.51 10.79 -10.73
C GLY A 156 -12.10 10.83 -9.32
N GLU A 157 -12.67 9.72 -8.91
CA GLU A 157 -13.09 9.46 -7.53
C GLU A 157 -12.26 8.31 -6.96
N ILE A 158 -11.65 8.52 -5.80
CA ILE A 158 -10.94 7.46 -5.06
C ILE A 158 -11.97 6.60 -4.35
N VAL A 159 -11.99 5.33 -4.71
CA VAL A 159 -12.90 4.33 -4.16
C VAL A 159 -12.26 3.60 -2.98
N GLU A 160 -10.96 3.26 -3.09
CA GLU A 160 -10.24 2.53 -2.06
C GLU A 160 -8.74 2.87 -2.12
N VAL A 161 -8.09 2.92 -0.97
CA VAL A 161 -6.63 3.00 -0.86
C VAL A 161 -6.08 1.58 -0.74
N LEU A 162 -5.26 1.18 -1.72
CA LEU A 162 -4.68 -0.17 -1.79
C LEU A 162 -3.41 -0.29 -0.94
N GLU A 163 -2.61 0.78 -0.92
CA GLU A 163 -1.34 0.83 -0.22
C GLU A 163 -1.00 2.26 0.17
N HIS A 164 -0.71 2.48 1.44
CA HIS A 164 -0.14 3.74 1.93
C HIS A 164 1.38 3.70 1.80
N ARG A 165 1.95 4.70 1.13
CA ARG A 165 3.40 4.77 0.93
C ARG A 165 4.10 5.75 1.86
N THR A 166 3.36 6.70 2.40
CA THR A 166 3.92 7.69 3.33
C THR A 166 3.86 7.17 4.75
N GLU A 167 4.98 6.66 5.26
CA GLU A 167 5.11 6.17 6.63
C GLU A 167 5.66 7.22 7.57
N ARG A 168 6.57 8.08 7.07
CA ARG A 168 7.23 9.14 7.84
C ARG A 168 7.11 10.47 7.13
N VAL A 169 6.91 11.51 7.91
CA VAL A 169 6.78 12.89 7.42
C VAL A 169 7.66 13.79 8.26
N VAL A 170 8.43 14.64 7.61
CA VAL A 170 9.15 15.73 8.23
C VAL A 170 8.33 17.01 8.11
N GLY A 171 8.24 17.78 9.18
CA GLY A 171 7.49 19.04 9.18
C GLY A 171 7.70 19.87 10.43
N ARG A 172 7.05 21.02 10.45
CA ARG A 172 7.10 21.95 11.58
C ARG A 172 5.99 21.66 12.56
N LEU A 173 6.35 21.54 13.84
CA LEU A 173 5.38 21.42 14.92
C LEU A 173 4.69 22.77 15.18
N VAL A 174 3.38 22.77 15.15
CA VAL A 174 2.55 23.96 15.38
C VAL A 174 1.52 23.64 16.47
N VAL A 175 1.26 24.60 17.33
CA VAL A 175 0.20 24.51 18.36
C VAL A 175 -0.78 25.64 18.13
N GLU A 176 -1.99 25.30 17.74
CA GLU A 176 -3.06 26.26 17.49
C GLU A 176 -4.31 25.87 18.27
N HIS A 177 -4.85 26.80 19.06
CA HIS A 177 -6.07 26.60 19.87
C HIS A 177 -6.03 25.34 20.77
N GLY A 178 -4.84 24.98 21.26
CA GLY A 178 -4.63 23.77 22.09
C GLY A 178 -4.53 22.46 21.31
N VAL A 179 -4.58 22.52 19.97
CA VAL A 179 -4.35 21.36 19.11
C VAL A 179 -2.91 21.40 18.62
N THR A 180 -2.21 20.28 18.81
CA THR A 180 -0.85 20.10 18.31
C THR A 180 -0.90 19.39 16.97
N MET A 181 -0.23 19.93 15.97
CA MET A 181 -0.14 19.37 14.63
C MET A 181 1.23 19.58 14.02
N VAL A 182 1.58 18.78 13.04
CA VAL A 182 2.77 18.95 12.22
C VAL A 182 2.37 19.34 10.81
N VAL A 183 2.84 20.50 10.37
CA VAL A 183 2.70 21.00 9.00
C VAL A 183 3.81 20.38 8.15
N PRO A 184 3.51 19.53 7.15
CA PRO A 184 4.54 18.86 6.36
C PRO A 184 5.44 19.83 5.59
N ALA A 185 6.74 19.53 5.54
CA ALA A 185 7.69 20.25 4.68
C ALA A 185 7.49 19.95 3.20
N ASP A 186 6.92 18.79 2.88
CA ASP A 186 6.49 18.46 1.52
C ASP A 186 5.08 18.99 1.25
N ARG A 187 4.98 20.08 0.50
CA ARG A 187 3.71 20.72 0.16
C ARG A 187 2.75 19.86 -0.67
N ARG A 188 3.23 18.72 -1.23
CA ARG A 188 2.37 17.75 -1.92
C ARG A 188 1.51 16.95 -0.95
N LEU A 189 1.89 16.92 0.34
CA LEU A 189 1.08 16.38 1.42
C LEU A 189 0.11 17.48 1.88
N ALA A 190 -1.15 17.34 1.49
CA ALA A 190 -2.18 18.36 1.72
C ALA A 190 -2.76 18.34 3.15
N HIS A 191 -2.25 17.48 4.03
CA HIS A 191 -2.78 17.27 5.37
C HIS A 191 -1.81 17.70 6.43
N ASP A 192 -2.28 18.48 7.41
CA ASP A 192 -1.62 18.61 8.68
C ASP A 192 -1.82 17.33 9.50
N ILE A 193 -0.76 16.89 10.18
CA ILE A 193 -0.74 15.63 10.91
C ILE A 193 -1.03 15.92 12.37
N LEU A 194 -2.14 15.42 12.89
CA LEU A 194 -2.48 15.59 14.31
C LEU A 194 -1.52 14.80 15.21
N ILE A 195 -1.08 15.45 16.27
CA ILE A 195 -0.21 14.86 17.30
C ILE A 195 -0.99 14.75 18.60
N PRO A 196 -1.22 13.54 19.13
CA PRO A 196 -1.87 13.35 20.42
C PRO A 196 -1.11 14.04 21.56
N ALA A 197 -1.82 14.57 22.55
CA ALA A 197 -1.24 15.37 23.62
C ALA A 197 -0.11 14.69 24.38
N GLY A 198 -0.14 13.36 24.57
CA GLY A 198 0.91 12.59 25.23
C GLY A 198 2.23 12.50 24.41
N GLU A 199 2.14 12.65 23.09
CA GLU A 199 3.32 12.62 22.20
C GLU A 199 3.95 14.00 22.00
N ALA A 200 3.17 15.06 22.15
CA ALA A 200 3.59 16.44 21.96
C ALA A 200 4.62 16.91 23.01
N ALA A 201 4.72 16.23 24.16
CA ALA A 201 5.60 16.62 25.26
C ALA A 201 7.11 16.53 24.94
N LYS A 202 7.48 15.94 23.83
CA LYS A 202 8.87 15.73 23.40
C LYS A 202 9.46 16.87 22.58
N ALA A 203 8.63 17.77 22.05
CA ALA A 203 9.03 18.83 21.15
C ALA A 203 8.32 20.14 21.47
N GLN A 204 8.90 21.26 21.04
CA GLN A 204 8.34 22.60 21.23
C GLN A 204 7.75 23.14 19.93
N ALA A 205 6.75 24.00 20.03
CA ALA A 205 6.17 24.69 18.88
C ALA A 205 7.25 25.45 18.10
N GLY A 206 7.22 25.32 16.77
CA GLY A 206 8.22 25.90 15.86
C GLY A 206 9.36 24.97 15.46
N GLN A 207 9.60 23.91 16.22
CA GLN A 207 10.66 22.93 15.90
C GLN A 207 10.29 22.09 14.69
N ILE A 208 11.31 21.64 14.00
CA ILE A 208 11.22 20.64 12.92
C ILE A 208 11.33 19.25 13.53
N VAL A 209 10.37 18.41 13.18
CA VAL A 209 10.25 17.05 13.72
C VAL A 209 10.01 16.04 12.59
N THR A 210 10.42 14.81 12.83
CA THR A 210 10.03 13.66 12.03
C THR A 210 8.89 12.94 12.75
N VAL A 211 7.80 12.70 12.02
CA VAL A 211 6.59 12.03 12.52
C VAL A 211 6.39 10.74 11.78
N ARG A 212 6.11 9.67 12.51
CA ARG A 212 5.60 8.42 11.95
C ARG A 212 4.08 8.49 11.91
N ILE A 213 3.49 8.17 10.76
CA ILE A 213 2.04 8.09 10.61
C ILE A 213 1.54 6.82 11.32
N VAL A 214 0.63 6.98 12.27
CA VAL A 214 -0.01 5.86 13.00
C VAL A 214 -1.44 5.63 12.52
N GLN A 215 -2.07 6.67 11.98
CA GLN A 215 -3.36 6.57 11.31
C GLN A 215 -3.32 7.43 10.05
N HIS A 216 -3.60 6.80 8.92
CA HIS A 216 -3.69 7.49 7.63
C HIS A 216 -4.99 8.28 7.51
N PRO A 217 -5.04 9.30 6.63
CA PRO A 217 -6.25 10.09 6.45
C PRO A 217 -7.40 9.25 5.92
N ALA A 218 -8.62 9.65 6.25
CA ALA A 218 -9.85 9.11 5.70
C ALA A 218 -10.82 10.26 5.42
N LYS A 219 -11.90 9.99 4.71
CA LYS A 219 -12.86 11.01 4.22
C LYS A 219 -13.24 12.10 5.25
N PHE A 220 -13.23 11.76 6.55
CA PHE A 220 -13.63 12.67 7.64
C PHE A 220 -12.65 12.66 8.81
N SER A 221 -11.45 12.14 8.61
CA SER A 221 -10.45 11.98 9.66
C SER A 221 -9.09 12.40 9.12
N PRO A 222 -8.45 13.42 9.70
CA PRO A 222 -7.08 13.78 9.36
C PRO A 222 -6.12 12.66 9.80
N PRO A 223 -4.89 12.63 9.25
CA PRO A 223 -3.88 11.68 9.68
C PRO A 223 -3.45 11.97 11.12
N ILE A 224 -3.11 10.93 11.86
CA ILE A 224 -2.56 11.02 13.21
C ILE A 224 -1.13 10.48 13.18
N GLY A 225 -0.22 11.18 13.85
CA GLY A 225 1.18 10.83 13.88
C GLY A 225 1.76 10.78 15.29
N GLN A 226 2.91 10.16 15.39
CA GLN A 226 3.76 10.09 16.57
C GLN A 226 5.11 10.70 16.26
N ILE A 227 5.61 11.62 17.12
CA ILE A 227 6.94 12.20 16.97
C ILE A 227 7.98 11.13 17.28
N VAL A 228 8.85 10.86 16.30
CA VAL A 228 9.93 9.87 16.41
C VAL A 228 11.29 10.54 16.54
N GLU A 229 11.43 11.78 16.05
CA GLU A 229 12.69 12.51 16.08
C GLU A 229 12.43 14.02 16.16
N VAL A 230 13.22 14.75 16.92
CA VAL A 230 13.24 16.22 16.95
C VAL A 230 14.55 16.67 16.31
N LEU A 231 14.47 17.39 15.19
CA LEU A 231 15.64 17.80 14.43
C LEU A 231 16.27 19.10 14.97
N GLY A 232 15.47 19.97 15.57
CA GLY A 232 15.90 21.26 16.11
C GLY A 232 14.99 22.40 15.70
N ASP A 233 15.49 23.63 15.83
CA ASP A 233 14.73 24.81 15.45
C ASP A 233 14.78 25.04 13.93
N ALA A 234 13.71 25.57 13.37
CA ALA A 234 13.63 25.81 11.91
C ALA A 234 14.70 26.78 11.40
N THR A 235 15.30 27.57 12.28
CA THR A 235 16.36 28.56 11.98
C THR A 235 17.78 28.04 12.21
N ASP A 236 17.93 26.79 12.66
CA ASP A 236 19.26 26.21 12.91
C ASP A 236 20.04 26.07 11.59
N PRO A 237 21.35 26.38 11.61
CA PRO A 237 22.19 26.20 10.44
C PRO A 237 22.15 24.74 9.92
N GLY A 238 21.89 24.57 8.65
CA GLY A 238 21.80 23.22 8.01
C GLY A 238 20.46 22.52 8.13
N MET A 239 19.47 23.09 8.80
CA MET A 239 18.15 22.49 8.95
C MET A 239 17.49 22.15 7.59
N GLU A 240 17.72 22.97 6.57
CA GLU A 240 17.21 22.70 5.21
C GLU A 240 17.75 21.40 4.63
N ILE A 241 19.02 21.06 4.92
CA ILE A 241 19.66 19.81 4.50
C ILE A 241 19.04 18.64 5.27
N GLU A 242 18.87 18.79 6.59
CA GLU A 242 18.25 17.78 7.44
C GLU A 242 16.81 17.44 6.98
N ILE A 243 16.04 18.49 6.65
CA ILE A 243 14.69 18.33 6.09
C ILE A 243 14.76 17.60 4.74
N ALA A 244 15.66 17.99 3.84
CA ALA A 244 15.77 17.38 2.51
C ALA A 244 16.15 15.89 2.59
N VAL A 245 17.14 15.56 3.44
CA VAL A 245 17.59 14.18 3.65
C VAL A 245 16.43 13.28 4.08
N ARG A 246 15.64 13.70 5.06
CA ARG A 246 14.50 12.92 5.56
C ARG A 246 13.31 12.91 4.62
N LYS A 247 13.01 14.05 3.99
CA LYS A 247 11.95 14.17 2.99
C LYS A 247 12.15 13.21 1.82
N HIS A 248 13.40 13.05 1.39
CA HIS A 248 13.75 12.17 0.27
C HIS A 248 14.22 10.78 0.72
N GLN A 249 14.11 10.49 2.02
CA GLN A 249 14.50 9.20 2.62
C GLN A 249 15.93 8.80 2.25
N VAL A 250 16.82 9.79 2.15
CA VAL A 250 18.25 9.54 1.89
C VAL A 250 18.85 8.85 3.10
N PRO A 251 19.56 7.73 2.95
CA PRO A 251 20.28 7.10 4.06
C PRO A 251 21.26 8.10 4.68
N HIS A 252 21.14 8.36 5.97
CA HIS A 252 21.94 9.33 6.71
C HIS A 252 22.56 8.75 7.98
N GLU A 253 22.22 7.53 8.32
CA GLU A 253 22.80 6.74 9.39
C GLU A 253 23.53 5.55 8.78
N PHE A 254 24.72 5.27 9.31
CA PHE A 254 25.45 4.07 8.89
C PHE A 254 24.83 2.84 9.56
N PRO A 255 24.73 1.70 8.85
CA PRO A 255 24.37 0.44 9.47
C PRO A 255 25.32 0.07 10.61
N ALA A 256 24.78 -0.55 11.66
CA ALA A 256 25.57 -0.89 12.87
C ALA A 256 26.81 -1.76 12.59
N ASP A 257 26.78 -2.58 11.55
CA ASP A 257 27.91 -3.37 11.08
C ASP A 257 29.01 -2.51 10.43
N ALA A 258 28.64 -1.46 9.70
CA ALA A 258 29.57 -0.50 9.12
C ALA A 258 30.25 0.34 10.22
N GLU A 259 29.48 0.79 11.22
CA GLU A 259 30.05 1.48 12.39
C GLU A 259 31.00 0.57 13.18
N ALA A 260 30.62 -0.70 13.37
CA ALA A 260 31.46 -1.68 14.04
C ALA A 260 32.76 -1.99 13.24
N GLN A 261 32.73 -1.90 11.92
CA GLN A 261 33.92 -2.01 11.08
C GLN A 261 34.79 -0.75 11.17
N ALA A 262 34.17 0.43 11.09
CA ALA A 262 34.89 1.70 11.21
C ALA A 262 35.59 1.85 12.56
N ALA A 263 34.95 1.38 13.63
CA ALA A 263 35.56 1.41 14.98
C ALA A 263 36.82 0.51 15.11
N LYS A 264 37.01 -0.45 14.23
CA LYS A 264 38.21 -1.33 14.20
C LYS A 264 39.36 -0.73 13.39
N VAL A 265 39.10 0.30 12.61
CA VAL A 265 40.13 0.96 11.79
C VAL A 265 41.02 1.83 12.69
N PRO A 266 42.36 1.69 12.62
CA PRO A 266 43.29 2.53 13.40
C PRO A 266 43.12 4.01 13.09
N GLN A 267 43.01 4.84 14.11
CA GLN A 267 42.87 6.29 13.95
C GLN A 267 44.15 6.99 13.41
N LYS A 268 45.24 6.26 13.26
CA LYS A 268 46.52 6.77 12.71
C LYS A 268 46.98 5.90 11.58
N VAL A 269 47.39 6.54 10.48
CA VAL A 269 48.01 5.85 9.35
C VAL A 269 49.31 5.20 9.84
N LEU A 270 49.39 3.89 9.75
CA LEU A 270 50.61 3.17 10.09
C LEU A 270 51.59 3.29 8.93
N LYS A 271 52.89 3.55 9.24
CA LYS A 271 53.99 3.72 8.25
C LYS A 271 54.21 2.48 7.33
N LYS A 272 53.32 1.50 7.35
CA LYS A 272 53.39 0.26 6.59
C LYS A 272 52.29 0.10 5.53
N ASP A 273 51.44 1.11 5.38
CA ASP A 273 50.37 1.11 4.36
C ASP A 273 50.75 1.97 3.16
#